data_59d51f5cbb51397d627f8f6bd639dfbb
#
_entry.id   59d51f5cbb51397d627f8f6bd639dfbb
#
_cell.length_a   1.000
_cell.length_b   1.000
_cell.length_c   1.000
_cell.angle_alpha   90.00
_cell.angle_beta   90.00
_cell.angle_gamma   90.00
#
_symmetry.space_group_name_H-M   'P 1'
#
loop_
_entity.id
_entity.type
_entity.pdbx_description
1 polymer ?
#
loop_
_entity_poly.entity_id
_entity_poly.type
_entity_poly.pdbx_seq_one_letter_code
_entity_poly.pdbx_strand_id
1 'polypeptide(L)'
;MYEYSEECILTFLKNQGQLFDEPVASTLEEAEAFLEDCMAIVVDSIEEVRAYFDENGMDLEGMTDEELEEASEVFKLPNGQYLIVEG
;
A
#
# COMPACT_ATOMS: atom_id res chain seq x y z
N MET A 1 2.89 -19.86 4.83
CA MET A 1 1.74 -19.08 4.33
C MET A 1 2.04 -17.59 4.45
N TYR A 2 1.81 -16.86 3.38
CA TYR A 2 2.08 -15.43 3.37
C TYR A 2 0.92 -14.68 4.00
N GLU A 3 1.23 -13.67 4.78
CA GLU A 3 0.24 -12.76 5.36
C GLU A 3 -0.39 -11.90 4.26
N TYR A 4 0.38 -11.62 3.22
CA TYR A 4 -0.06 -10.85 2.06
C TYR A 4 -0.21 -11.80 0.87
N SER A 5 -1.20 -11.52 -0.02
CA SER A 5 -1.36 -12.34 -1.22
C SER A 5 -0.18 -12.10 -2.17
N GLU A 6 0.05 -13.05 -3.07
CA GLU A 6 1.11 -12.92 -4.07
C GLU A 6 0.89 -11.69 -4.95
N GLU A 7 -0.37 -11.42 -5.33
CA GLU A 7 -0.71 -10.23 -6.11
C GLU A 7 -0.33 -8.95 -5.38
N CYS A 8 -0.58 -8.91 -4.08
CA CYS A 8 -0.24 -7.77 -3.25
C CYS A 8 1.27 -7.54 -3.25
N ILE A 9 2.03 -8.61 -3.00
CA ILE A 9 3.48 -8.54 -2.95
C ILE A 9 4.07 -8.14 -4.30
N LEU A 10 3.55 -8.73 -5.40
CA LEU A 10 3.99 -8.39 -6.75
C LEU A 10 3.71 -6.94 -7.10
N THR A 11 2.52 -6.46 -6.74
CA THR A 11 2.14 -5.07 -7.00
C THR A 11 3.09 -4.11 -6.28
N PHE A 12 3.39 -4.39 -5.03
CA PHE A 12 4.36 -3.59 -4.29
C PHE A 12 5.73 -3.64 -4.96
N LEU A 13 6.19 -4.82 -5.31
CA LEU A 13 7.51 -5.00 -5.92
C LEU A 13 7.65 -4.21 -7.23
N LYS A 14 6.62 -4.22 -8.06
CA LYS A 14 6.61 -3.50 -9.33
C LYS A 14 6.53 -1.99 -9.17
N ASN A 15 5.83 -1.54 -8.15
CA ASN A 15 5.51 -0.12 -7.98
C ASN A 15 6.22 0.54 -6.80
N GLN A 16 7.17 -0.15 -6.19
CA GLN A 16 7.87 0.40 -5.02
C GLN A 16 8.54 1.74 -5.31
N GLY A 17 8.85 2.02 -6.56
CA GLY A 17 9.45 3.29 -6.97
C GLY A 17 8.56 4.50 -6.76
N GLN A 18 7.25 4.31 -6.54
CA GLN A 18 6.36 5.43 -6.27
C GLN A 18 6.53 5.97 -4.85
N LEU A 19 7.07 5.17 -3.95
CA LEU A 19 7.27 5.54 -2.55
C LEU A 19 8.75 5.68 -2.20
N PHE A 20 9.62 4.89 -2.82
CA PHE A 20 11.04 4.88 -2.51
C PHE A 20 11.87 5.22 -3.75
N ASP A 21 12.92 6.01 -3.57
CA ASP A 21 13.81 6.39 -4.65
C ASP A 21 14.62 5.21 -5.17
N GLU A 22 14.91 4.25 -4.29
CA GLU A 22 15.66 3.06 -4.65
C GLU A 22 14.86 1.82 -4.30
N PRO A 23 15.03 0.71 -5.05
CA PRO A 23 14.32 -0.52 -4.72
C PRO A 23 14.68 -1.00 -3.33
N VAL A 24 13.67 -1.29 -2.51
CA VAL A 24 13.86 -1.84 -1.16
C VAL A 24 13.79 -3.36 -1.17
N ALA A 25 13.33 -3.95 -2.27
CA ALA A 25 13.20 -5.39 -2.42
C ALA A 25 13.45 -5.78 -3.87
N SER A 26 14.07 -6.94 -4.08
CA SER A 26 14.34 -7.48 -5.41
C SER A 26 13.61 -8.79 -5.68
N THR A 27 13.12 -9.44 -4.62
CA THR A 27 12.41 -10.71 -4.73
C THR A 27 11.10 -10.64 -3.96
N LEU A 28 10.23 -11.62 -4.20
CA LEU A 28 8.96 -11.71 -3.47
C LEU A 28 9.20 -11.87 -1.98
N GLU A 29 10.18 -12.67 -1.60
CA GLU A 29 10.49 -12.87 -0.20
C GLU A 29 10.95 -11.59 0.49
N GLU A 30 11.80 -10.83 -0.18
CA GLU A 30 12.27 -9.56 0.34
C GLU A 30 11.13 -8.56 0.47
N ALA A 31 10.27 -8.51 -0.54
CA ALA A 31 9.12 -7.62 -0.53
C ALA A 31 8.17 -7.96 0.62
N GLU A 32 7.88 -9.25 0.81
CA GLU A 32 7.02 -9.68 1.89
C GLU A 32 7.61 -9.31 3.26
N ALA A 33 8.89 -9.58 3.45
CA ALA A 33 9.56 -9.24 4.70
C ALA A 33 9.51 -7.74 4.97
N PHE A 34 9.69 -6.94 3.94
CA PHE A 34 9.61 -5.49 4.05
C PHE A 34 8.21 -5.04 4.47
N LEU A 35 7.17 -5.61 3.83
CA LEU A 35 5.79 -5.27 4.16
C LEU A 35 5.44 -5.63 5.60
N GLU A 36 5.92 -6.77 6.07
CA GLU A 36 5.71 -7.18 7.45
C GLU A 36 6.44 -6.25 8.44
N ASP A 37 7.67 -5.87 8.12
CA ASP A 37 8.47 -5.00 8.97
C ASP A 37 7.83 -3.61 9.12
N CYS A 38 7.26 -3.07 8.06
CA CYS A 38 6.63 -1.76 8.12
C CYS A 38 5.15 -1.82 8.51
N MET A 39 4.65 -3.00 8.80
CA MET A 39 3.26 -3.24 9.19
C MET A 39 2.26 -2.73 8.16
N ALA A 40 2.58 -2.98 6.88
CA ALA A 40 1.67 -2.63 5.79
C ALA A 40 0.35 -3.37 5.92
N ILE A 41 -0.74 -2.73 5.51
CA ILE A 41 -2.06 -3.33 5.60
C ILE A 41 -2.71 -3.41 4.22
N VAL A 42 -3.63 -4.37 4.08
CA VAL A 42 -4.44 -4.52 2.89
C VAL A 42 -5.89 -4.26 3.27
N VAL A 43 -6.55 -3.39 2.50
CA VAL A 43 -7.95 -3.06 2.73
C VAL A 43 -8.75 -3.34 1.47
N ASP A 44 -10.07 -3.51 1.61
CA ASP A 44 -10.93 -3.96 0.53
C ASP A 44 -11.53 -2.85 -0.32
N SER A 45 -11.45 -1.61 0.14
CA SER A 45 -12.07 -0.48 -0.58
C SER A 45 -11.35 0.82 -0.30
N ILE A 46 -11.62 1.81 -1.16
CA ILE A 46 -11.07 3.15 -0.97
C ILE A 46 -11.63 3.81 0.29
N GLU A 47 -12.85 3.44 0.69
CA GLU A 47 -13.44 3.95 1.92
C GLU A 47 -12.63 3.51 3.13
N GLU A 48 -12.11 2.28 3.11
CA GLU A 48 -11.24 1.78 4.17
C GLU A 48 -9.89 2.48 4.17
N VAL A 49 -9.36 2.82 2.99
CA VAL A 49 -8.15 3.62 2.88
C VAL A 49 -8.35 4.97 3.56
N ARG A 50 -9.48 5.60 3.27
CA ARG A 50 -9.82 6.90 3.86
C ARG A 50 -9.94 6.79 5.38
N ALA A 51 -10.63 5.75 5.86
CA ALA A 51 -10.79 5.52 7.29
C ALA A 51 -9.43 5.31 7.99
N TYR A 52 -8.54 4.57 7.35
CA TYR A 52 -7.22 4.31 7.90
C TYR A 52 -6.43 5.60 8.09
N PHE A 53 -6.39 6.44 7.06
CA PHE A 53 -5.66 7.71 7.15
C PHE A 53 -6.31 8.67 8.15
N ASP A 54 -7.63 8.68 8.20
CA ASP A 54 -8.35 9.52 9.17
C ASP A 54 -8.00 9.12 10.61
N GLU A 55 -7.96 7.83 10.89
CA GLU A 55 -7.59 7.32 12.21
C GLU A 55 -6.15 7.68 12.58
N ASN A 56 -5.30 7.82 11.59
CA ASN A 56 -3.89 8.18 11.81
C ASN A 56 -3.67 9.68 11.84
N GLY A 57 -4.73 10.46 11.86
CA GLY A 57 -4.64 11.91 12.00
C GLY A 57 -4.41 12.68 10.72
N MET A 58 -4.51 12.03 9.57
CA MET A 58 -4.35 12.72 8.29
C MET A 58 -5.62 13.52 7.98
N ASP A 59 -5.43 14.76 7.53
CA ASP A 59 -6.54 15.59 7.11
C ASP A 59 -6.92 15.23 5.67
N LEU A 60 -8.09 14.61 5.53
CA LEU A 60 -8.59 14.17 4.23
C LEU A 60 -9.64 15.11 3.65
N GLU A 61 -9.93 16.20 4.33
CA GLU A 61 -10.92 17.16 3.89
C GLU A 61 -10.50 17.75 2.54
N GLY A 62 -11.39 17.61 1.56
CA GLY A 62 -11.10 18.09 0.21
C GLY A 62 -10.38 17.10 -0.69
N MET A 63 -9.95 15.97 -0.16
CA MET A 63 -9.33 14.93 -0.98
C MET A 63 -10.38 14.04 -1.63
N THR A 64 -10.22 13.80 -2.94
CA THR A 64 -11.08 12.88 -3.66
C THR A 64 -10.55 11.46 -3.54
N ASP A 65 -11.38 10.47 -3.91
CA ASP A 65 -10.94 9.08 -3.92
C ASP A 65 -9.78 8.89 -4.90
N GLU A 66 -9.79 9.57 -6.03
CA GLU A 66 -8.69 9.51 -7.00
C GLU A 66 -7.39 9.99 -6.39
N GLU A 67 -7.43 11.07 -5.63
CA GLU A 67 -6.24 11.60 -4.96
C GLU A 67 -5.69 10.61 -3.95
N LEU A 68 -6.57 9.90 -3.24
CA LEU A 68 -6.14 8.86 -2.31
C LEU A 68 -5.51 7.68 -3.05
N GLU A 69 -6.08 7.26 -4.16
CA GLU A 69 -5.54 6.17 -4.96
C GLU A 69 -4.16 6.50 -5.52
N GLU A 70 -3.90 7.77 -5.76
CA GLU A 70 -2.62 8.24 -6.31
C GLU A 70 -1.59 8.56 -5.24
N ALA A 71 -1.96 8.49 -3.96
CA ALA A 71 -1.02 8.74 -2.88
C ALA A 71 0.12 7.72 -2.95
N SER A 72 1.35 8.17 -2.67
CA SER A 72 2.52 7.30 -2.80
C SER A 72 2.49 6.11 -1.85
N GLU A 73 1.80 6.23 -0.72
CA GLU A 73 1.65 5.15 0.27
C GLU A 73 0.60 4.13 -0.14
N VAL A 74 -0.23 4.42 -1.13
CA VAL A 74 -1.34 3.55 -1.54
C VAL A 74 -1.01 2.86 -2.85
N PHE A 75 -1.10 1.53 -2.83
CA PHE A 75 -0.86 0.68 -4.01
C PHE A 75 -2.17 0.00 -4.39
N LYS A 76 -2.72 0.34 -5.53
CA LYS A 76 -3.95 -0.26 -6.01
C LYS A 76 -3.67 -1.65 -6.55
N LEU A 77 -4.33 -2.65 -5.98
CA LEU A 77 -4.14 -4.04 -6.37
C LEU A 77 -5.08 -4.42 -7.51
N PRO A 78 -4.67 -5.38 -8.36
CA PRO A 78 -5.51 -5.78 -9.52
C PRO A 78 -6.87 -6.37 -9.13
N ASN A 79 -6.99 -6.88 -7.91
CA ASN A 79 -8.24 -7.50 -7.45
C ASN A 79 -9.21 -6.50 -6.81
N GLY A 80 -8.90 -5.20 -6.87
CA GLY A 80 -9.75 -4.16 -6.29
C GLY A 80 -9.42 -3.78 -4.86
N GLN A 81 -8.46 -4.47 -4.26
CA GLN A 81 -7.99 -4.12 -2.91
C GLN A 81 -6.92 -3.04 -2.99
N TYR A 82 -6.53 -2.53 -1.84
CA TYR A 82 -5.49 -1.51 -1.72
C TYR A 82 -4.48 -1.93 -0.67
N LEU A 83 -3.21 -1.74 -0.97
CA LEU A 83 -2.12 -1.96 -0.02
C LEU A 83 -1.66 -0.60 0.49
N ILE A 84 -1.59 -0.43 1.79
CA ILE A 84 -1.11 0.82 2.40
C ILE A 84 0.25 0.55 3.05
N VAL A 85 1.26 1.26 2.57
CA VAL A 85 2.64 1.13 3.05
C VAL A 85 3.09 2.48 3.57
N GLU A 86 3.43 2.54 4.85
CA GLU A 86 3.99 3.75 5.43
C GLU A 86 5.51 3.62 5.40
N GLY A 87 6.14 4.51 4.70
CA GLY A 87 7.58 4.50 4.54
C GLY A 87 8.33 5.48 5.41
#